data_2e4a7508e55dca2c70eff47057052b72
#
_entry.id   2e4a7508e55dca2c70eff47057052b72
#
_cell.length_a   1.000
_cell.length_b   1.000
_cell.length_c   1.000
_cell.angle_alpha   90.00
_cell.angle_beta   90.00
_cell.angle_gamma   90.00
#
_symmetry.space_group_name_H-M   'P 1'
#
loop_
_entity.id
_entity.type
_entity.pdbx_description
1 polymer ?
#
loop_
_entity_poly.entity_id
_entity_poly.type
_entity_poly.pdbx_seq_one_letter_code
_entity_poly.pdbx_strand_id
1 'polypeptide(L)'
;SRGLGDVYKRQIIGGANYLAYQYCAKNGLNLKAVYVVKMPENYTLTFTVPQFYIKSTLKKAEMRIEKIIDKIENEQYELPQKHKTREKRYLINKSNWHIIGERFVVNERCVKCRKCVNVCPAGNIALVDGKIVFEHNCVACLGCYHRCPQKAITYLGKKKKDRYINPN
;
A
#
# COMPACT_ATOMS: atom_id res chain seq x y z
N SER A 1 3.53 7.98 7.78
CA SER A 1 4.02 6.67 7.34
C SER A 1 2.95 5.95 6.55
N ARG A 2 3.20 5.75 5.28
CA ARG A 2 2.32 4.97 4.41
C ARG A 2 2.61 3.51 4.72
N GLY A 3 1.68 2.83 5.40
CA GLY A 3 1.82 1.42 5.66
C GLY A 3 2.08 0.68 4.36
N LEU A 4 3.12 -0.10 4.31
CA LEU A 4 3.35 -1.11 3.28
C LEU A 4 2.21 -2.13 3.43
N GLY A 5 1.06 -1.80 2.84
CA GLY A 5 -0.09 -2.69 2.80
C GLY A 5 0.29 -3.92 2.01
N ASP A 6 0.25 -5.07 2.66
CA ASP A 6 0.34 -6.34 1.97
C ASP A 6 -0.88 -6.51 1.07
N VAL A 7 -0.64 -6.43 -0.23
CA VAL A 7 -1.64 -6.35 -1.29
C VAL A 7 -2.31 -7.71 -1.55
N TYR A 8 -2.34 -8.65 -0.61
CA TYR A 8 -2.90 -9.97 -0.87
C TYR A 8 -3.94 -10.44 0.15
N LYS A 9 -5.19 -10.55 -0.34
CA LYS A 9 -6.33 -11.31 0.23
C LYS A 9 -6.32 -11.47 1.76
N ARG A 10 -7.10 -10.64 2.45
CA ARG A 10 -7.41 -10.68 3.89
C ARG A 10 -6.41 -9.96 4.79
N GLN A 11 -6.03 -8.70 4.50
CA GLN A 11 -5.39 -7.82 5.48
C GLN A 11 -4.40 -8.54 6.45
N ILE A 12 -3.65 -9.48 5.90
CA ILE A 12 -2.59 -10.19 6.62
C ILE A 12 -1.31 -9.39 6.39
N ILE A 13 -0.71 -8.93 7.45
CA ILE A 13 0.51 -8.11 7.45
C ILE A 13 1.71 -8.86 6.86
N GLY A 14 1.54 -10.12 6.52
CA GLY A 14 2.48 -10.92 5.73
C GLY A 14 3.91 -11.01 6.29
N GLY A 15 4.13 -10.62 7.55
CA GLY A 15 5.48 -10.54 8.11
C GLY A 15 6.17 -9.19 7.88
N ALA A 16 5.51 -8.20 7.28
CA ALA A 16 6.09 -6.89 7.01
C ALA A 16 6.62 -6.18 8.25
N ASN A 17 5.98 -6.35 9.40
CA ASN A 17 6.43 -5.82 10.69
C ASN A 17 7.79 -6.40 11.11
N TYR A 18 7.99 -7.69 10.96
CA TYR A 18 9.28 -8.32 11.30
C TYR A 18 10.37 -7.96 10.29
N LEU A 19 10.03 -7.92 9.00
CA LEU A 19 10.96 -7.50 7.95
C LEU A 19 11.37 -6.02 8.10
N ALA A 20 10.45 -5.14 8.48
CA ALA A 20 10.76 -3.75 8.80
C ALA A 20 11.72 -3.66 10.00
N TYR A 21 11.46 -4.42 11.05
CA TYR A 21 12.34 -4.52 12.21
C TYR A 21 13.75 -4.98 11.82
N GLN A 22 13.86 -6.07 11.03
CA GLN A 22 15.16 -6.58 10.56
C GLN A 22 15.90 -5.56 9.69
N TYR A 23 15.18 -4.86 8.79
CA TYR A 23 15.78 -3.85 7.94
C TYR A 23 16.36 -2.69 8.77
N CYS A 24 15.62 -2.20 9.76
CA CYS A 24 16.09 -1.16 10.67
C CYS A 24 17.30 -1.61 11.46
N ALA A 25 17.27 -2.81 12.05
CA ALA A 25 18.39 -3.37 12.79
C ALA A 25 19.65 -3.52 11.92
N LYS A 26 19.49 -4.01 10.69
CA LYS A 26 20.60 -4.14 9.73
C LYS A 26 21.23 -2.79 9.36
N ASN A 27 20.48 -1.69 9.43
CA ASN A 27 20.95 -0.34 9.13
C ASN A 27 21.29 0.46 10.41
N GLY A 28 21.54 -0.21 11.54
CA GLY A 28 21.97 0.42 12.78
C GLY A 28 20.87 1.12 13.58
N LEU A 29 19.60 0.97 13.19
CA LEU A 29 18.45 1.55 13.90
C LEU A 29 17.92 0.54 14.93
N ASN A 30 18.10 0.85 16.21
CA ASN A 30 17.58 0.02 17.30
C ASN A 30 16.13 0.38 17.61
N LEU A 31 15.19 -0.35 17.03
CA LEU A 31 13.75 -0.18 17.29
C LEU A 31 13.38 -0.87 18.61
N LYS A 32 12.79 -0.12 19.54
CA LYS A 32 12.25 -0.66 20.79
C LYS A 32 10.92 -1.39 20.58
N ALA A 33 10.11 -0.94 19.59
CA ALA A 33 8.83 -1.56 19.29
C ALA A 33 8.45 -1.45 17.81
N VAL A 34 7.58 -2.35 17.36
CA VAL A 34 6.92 -2.26 16.04
C VAL A 34 5.46 -2.65 16.21
N TYR A 35 4.60 -1.67 16.14
CA TYR A 35 3.15 -1.87 16.25
C TYR A 35 2.50 -1.97 14.88
N VAL A 36 1.36 -2.66 14.85
CA VAL A 36 0.59 -2.88 13.64
C VAL A 36 -0.80 -2.32 13.80
N VAL A 37 -1.20 -1.49 12.83
CA VAL A 37 -2.56 -0.99 12.69
C VAL A 37 -3.15 -1.52 11.40
N LYS A 38 -4.28 -2.22 11.50
CA LYS A 38 -5.01 -2.74 10.36
C LYS A 38 -5.84 -1.63 9.71
N MET A 39 -5.55 -1.32 8.45
CA MET A 39 -6.26 -0.32 7.65
C MET A 39 -7.21 -0.98 6.63
N PRO A 40 -8.18 -0.24 6.07
CA PRO A 40 -9.02 -0.76 4.99
C PRO A 40 -8.20 -1.23 3.79
N GLU A 41 -8.69 -2.26 3.12
CA GLU A 41 -8.07 -2.79 1.91
C GLU A 41 -8.17 -1.79 0.75
N ASN A 42 -7.05 -1.47 0.14
CA ASN A 42 -6.97 -0.56 -1.00
C ASN A 42 -6.78 -1.27 -2.35
N TYR A 43 -6.59 -2.59 -2.35
CA TYR A 43 -6.44 -3.37 -3.57
C TYR A 43 -7.80 -3.64 -4.23
N THR A 44 -8.36 -2.60 -4.85
CA THR A 44 -9.70 -2.65 -5.45
C THR A 44 -9.69 -3.03 -6.94
N LEU A 45 -8.57 -3.53 -7.45
CA LEU A 45 -8.45 -3.91 -8.88
C LEU A 45 -9.35 -5.10 -9.25
N THR A 46 -9.58 -6.01 -8.32
CA THR A 46 -10.31 -7.26 -8.56
C THR A 46 -11.63 -7.36 -7.81
N PHE A 47 -11.82 -6.58 -6.74
CA PHE A 47 -13.03 -6.58 -5.92
C PHE A 47 -13.38 -5.19 -5.40
N THR A 48 -14.61 -5.02 -4.95
CA THR A 48 -15.11 -3.81 -4.30
C THR A 48 -15.08 -3.96 -2.79
N VAL A 49 -14.62 -2.93 -2.09
CA VAL A 49 -14.65 -2.89 -0.62
C VAL A 49 -15.90 -2.12 -0.17
N PRO A 50 -16.85 -2.76 0.53
CA PRO A 50 -18.06 -2.07 0.98
C PRO A 50 -17.77 -0.92 1.94
N GLN A 51 -18.49 0.18 1.83
CA GLN A 51 -18.28 1.39 2.64
C GLN A 51 -18.43 1.13 4.14
N PHE A 52 -19.41 0.30 4.55
CA PHE A 52 -19.58 -0.06 5.97
C PHE A 52 -18.34 -0.77 6.54
N TYR A 53 -17.68 -1.61 5.72
CA TYR A 53 -16.46 -2.30 6.11
C TYR A 53 -15.29 -1.31 6.25
N ILE A 54 -15.17 -0.34 5.33
CA ILE A 54 -14.16 0.73 5.42
C ILE A 54 -14.35 1.50 6.73
N LYS A 55 -15.56 2.01 6.99
CA LYS A 55 -15.88 2.76 8.21
C LYS A 55 -15.59 1.96 9.48
N SER A 56 -16.04 0.70 9.54
CA SER A 56 -15.78 -0.18 10.68
C SER A 56 -14.29 -0.43 10.90
N THR A 57 -13.52 -0.61 9.82
CA THR A 57 -12.08 -0.84 9.92
C THR A 57 -11.34 0.41 10.38
N LEU A 58 -11.73 1.59 9.90
CA LEU A 58 -11.16 2.87 10.35
C LEU A 58 -11.41 3.09 11.84
N LYS A 59 -12.64 2.91 12.32
CA LYS A 59 -12.96 3.03 13.74
C LYS A 59 -12.12 2.08 14.61
N LYS A 60 -11.91 0.84 14.17
CA LYS A 60 -11.03 -0.12 14.86
C LYS A 60 -9.56 0.31 14.81
N ALA A 61 -9.13 0.94 13.72
CA ALA A 61 -7.78 1.48 13.58
C ALA A 61 -7.52 2.62 14.56
N GLU A 62 -8.48 3.55 14.71
CA GLU A 62 -8.43 4.65 15.70
C GLU A 62 -8.28 4.09 17.12
N MET A 63 -9.17 3.21 17.54
CA MET A 63 -9.08 2.55 18.85
C MET A 63 -7.76 1.79 19.07
N ARG A 64 -7.20 1.23 18.00
CA ARG A 64 -5.89 0.55 18.08
C ARG A 64 -4.74 1.53 18.22
N ILE A 65 -4.82 2.69 17.55
CA ILE A 65 -3.82 3.78 17.67
C ILE A 65 -3.82 4.32 19.09
N GLU A 66 -4.98 4.58 19.67
CA GLU A 66 -5.10 5.04 21.08
C GLU A 66 -4.40 4.08 22.05
N LYS A 67 -4.68 2.76 21.90
CA LYS A 67 -4.01 1.73 22.71
C LYS A 67 -2.49 1.64 22.47
N ILE A 68 -2.03 1.97 21.28
CA ILE A 68 -0.58 2.02 20.98
C ILE A 68 0.05 3.22 21.65
N ILE A 69 -0.61 4.38 21.62
CA ILE A 69 -0.16 5.60 22.32
C ILE A 69 -0.01 5.32 23.81
N ASP A 70 -1.05 4.76 24.44
CA ASP A 70 -1.03 4.38 25.85
C ASP A 70 0.13 3.42 26.19
N LYS A 71 0.39 2.42 25.33
CA LYS A 71 1.54 1.52 25.50
C LYS A 71 2.89 2.23 25.41
N ILE A 72 3.02 3.19 24.50
CA ILE A 72 4.26 3.98 24.33
C ILE A 72 4.49 4.87 25.56
N GLU A 73 3.44 5.53 26.05
CA GLU A 73 3.48 6.38 27.24
C GLU A 73 3.85 5.60 28.50
N ASN A 74 3.39 4.35 28.61
CA ASN A 74 3.71 3.44 29.71
C ASN A 74 4.97 2.56 29.46
N GLU A 75 5.76 2.87 28.45
CA GLU A 75 6.99 2.15 28.07
C GLU A 75 6.80 0.65 27.84
N GLN A 76 5.60 0.22 27.45
CA GLN A 76 5.27 -1.16 27.12
C GLN A 76 5.61 -1.49 25.67
N TYR A 77 6.82 -1.93 25.44
CA TYR A 77 7.34 -2.17 24.10
C TYR A 77 7.11 -3.61 23.62
N GLU A 78 6.67 -3.74 22.37
CA GLU A 78 6.42 -5.04 21.74
C GLU A 78 7.30 -5.18 20.48
N LEU A 79 8.14 -6.21 20.46
CA LEU A 79 8.91 -6.56 19.27
C LEU A 79 8.13 -7.57 18.41
N PRO A 80 8.22 -7.48 17.08
CA PRO A 80 7.52 -8.38 16.19
C PRO A 80 8.14 -9.78 16.22
N GLN A 81 7.27 -10.82 16.23
CA GLN A 81 7.71 -12.20 16.17
C GLN A 81 8.00 -12.63 14.72
N LYS A 82 8.99 -13.49 14.57
CA LYS A 82 9.36 -14.10 13.29
C LYS A 82 8.33 -15.13 12.83
N HIS A 83 7.91 -15.04 11.57
CA HIS A 83 7.02 -16.00 10.94
C HIS A 83 7.59 -16.47 9.58
N LYS A 84 8.41 -17.50 9.56
CA LYS A 84 9.11 -18.01 8.36
C LYS A 84 8.21 -18.16 7.13
N THR A 85 7.02 -18.73 7.28
CA THR A 85 6.07 -18.94 6.17
C THR A 85 5.51 -17.62 5.62
N ARG A 86 5.25 -16.63 6.47
CA ARG A 86 4.72 -15.32 6.05
C ARG A 86 5.79 -14.50 5.34
N GLU A 87 7.02 -14.54 5.83
CA GLU A 87 8.17 -13.87 5.20
C GLU A 87 8.44 -14.45 3.81
N LYS A 88 8.49 -15.78 3.67
CA LYS A 88 8.68 -16.45 2.38
C LYS A 88 7.60 -16.03 1.38
N ARG A 89 6.33 -16.02 1.79
CA ARG A 89 5.21 -15.60 0.94
C ARG A 89 5.33 -14.12 0.52
N TYR A 90 5.72 -13.24 1.44
CA TYR A 90 5.96 -11.83 1.13
C TYR A 90 7.04 -11.66 0.07
N LEU A 91 8.19 -12.34 0.21
CA LEU A 91 9.30 -12.24 -0.73
C LEU A 91 8.91 -12.74 -2.13
N ILE A 92 8.16 -13.85 -2.22
CA ILE A 92 7.63 -14.36 -3.49
C ILE A 92 6.67 -13.35 -4.13
N ASN A 93 5.76 -12.76 -3.36
CA ASN A 93 4.84 -11.76 -3.89
C ASN A 93 5.56 -10.48 -4.32
N LYS A 94 6.55 -10.03 -3.54
CA LYS A 94 7.35 -8.85 -3.84
C LYS A 94 8.05 -8.96 -5.20
N SER A 95 8.61 -10.13 -5.52
CA SER A 95 9.28 -10.34 -6.81
C SER A 95 8.35 -10.18 -8.03
N ASN A 96 7.05 -10.29 -7.84
CA ASN A 96 6.03 -10.19 -8.90
C ASN A 96 5.28 -8.84 -8.92
N TRP A 97 5.58 -7.89 -8.04
CA TRP A 97 4.84 -6.61 -8.00
C TRP A 97 5.02 -5.76 -9.26
N HIS A 98 6.18 -5.82 -9.92
CA HIS A 98 6.42 -5.11 -11.17
C HIS A 98 5.39 -5.49 -12.25
N ILE A 99 4.95 -6.76 -12.31
CA ILE A 99 3.94 -7.26 -13.26
C ILE A 99 2.61 -6.48 -13.12
N ILE A 100 2.27 -6.03 -11.91
CA ILE A 100 1.08 -5.21 -11.69
C ILE A 100 1.25 -3.85 -12.37
N GLY A 101 2.46 -3.27 -12.31
CA GLY A 101 2.80 -2.02 -12.97
C GLY A 101 2.61 -2.08 -14.48
N GLU A 102 3.05 -3.14 -15.11
CA GLU A 102 2.97 -3.38 -16.56
C GLU A 102 1.52 -3.50 -17.07
N ARG A 103 0.59 -3.85 -16.19
CA ARG A 103 -0.84 -3.99 -16.53
C ARG A 103 -1.65 -2.70 -16.42
N PHE A 104 -1.04 -1.60 -15.99
CA PHE A 104 -1.71 -0.30 -16.02
C PHE A 104 -1.70 0.29 -17.42
N VAL A 105 -2.88 0.79 -17.82
CA VAL A 105 -3.08 1.46 -19.10
C VAL A 105 -3.62 2.86 -18.84
N VAL A 106 -3.08 3.84 -19.55
CA VAL A 106 -3.55 5.23 -19.52
C VAL A 106 -4.43 5.49 -20.73
N ASN A 107 -5.66 5.94 -20.51
CA ASN A 107 -6.61 6.25 -21.58
C ASN A 107 -6.62 7.75 -21.95
N GLU A 108 -7.43 8.10 -22.97
CA GLU A 108 -7.52 9.47 -23.54
C GLU A 108 -7.97 10.56 -22.55
N ARG A 109 -8.57 10.19 -21.41
CA ARG A 109 -8.95 11.17 -20.36
C ARG A 109 -7.75 11.75 -19.62
N CYS A 110 -6.54 11.32 -19.94
CA CYS A 110 -5.33 11.81 -19.28
C CYS A 110 -5.04 13.26 -19.68
N VAL A 111 -5.12 14.17 -18.72
CA VAL A 111 -4.78 15.59 -18.88
C VAL A 111 -3.31 15.90 -18.57
N LYS A 112 -2.46 14.89 -18.47
CA LYS A 112 -1.01 15.00 -18.26
C LYS A 112 -0.60 15.82 -17.01
N CYS A 113 -1.44 15.86 -15.99
CA CYS A 113 -1.24 16.65 -14.76
C CYS A 113 -0.10 16.16 -13.86
N ARG A 114 0.59 15.09 -14.21
CA ARG A 114 1.74 14.47 -13.50
C ARG A 114 1.45 14.01 -12.05
N LYS A 115 0.19 14.04 -11.60
CA LYS A 115 -0.14 13.63 -10.23
C LYS A 115 0.28 12.18 -9.93
N CYS A 116 0.14 11.27 -10.92
CA CYS A 116 0.60 9.88 -10.81
C CYS A 116 2.12 9.76 -10.66
N VAL A 117 2.88 10.60 -11.35
CA VAL A 117 4.35 10.69 -11.24
C VAL A 117 4.73 11.10 -9.83
N ASN A 118 4.17 12.21 -9.33
CA ASN A 118 4.52 12.79 -8.03
C ASN A 118 4.12 11.92 -6.83
N VAL A 119 3.09 11.08 -6.96
CA VAL A 119 2.64 10.21 -5.86
C VAL A 119 3.27 8.82 -5.89
N CYS A 120 4.09 8.49 -6.88
CA CYS A 120 4.71 7.17 -6.98
C CYS A 120 5.90 7.07 -6.00
N PRO A 121 5.81 6.23 -4.95
CA PRO A 121 6.89 6.12 -3.96
C PRO A 121 8.13 5.40 -4.51
N ALA A 122 7.99 4.69 -5.64
CA ALA A 122 9.06 3.92 -6.26
C ALA A 122 9.66 4.61 -7.50
N GLY A 123 9.22 5.84 -7.83
CA GLY A 123 9.66 6.53 -9.05
C GLY A 123 9.31 5.78 -10.35
N ASN A 124 8.31 4.91 -10.31
CA ASN A 124 7.97 3.99 -11.42
C ASN A 124 7.18 4.64 -12.57
N ILE A 125 6.97 5.94 -12.55
CA ILE A 125 6.10 6.61 -13.52
C ILE A 125 6.76 7.88 -14.01
N ALA A 126 6.89 8.01 -15.35
CA ALA A 126 7.43 9.19 -16.01
C ALA A 126 6.44 9.81 -17.00
N LEU A 127 6.64 11.06 -17.34
CA LEU A 127 6.00 11.72 -18.48
C LEU A 127 7.07 11.88 -19.58
N VAL A 128 6.98 11.05 -20.62
CA VAL A 128 7.91 11.02 -21.75
C VAL A 128 7.13 11.34 -23.02
N ASP A 129 7.57 12.30 -23.80
CA ASP A 129 6.94 12.74 -25.05
C ASP A 129 5.42 12.95 -24.94
N GLY A 130 5.01 13.56 -23.82
CA GLY A 130 3.60 13.84 -23.53
C GLY A 130 2.75 12.61 -23.19
N LYS A 131 3.37 11.46 -22.93
CA LYS A 131 2.71 10.22 -22.51
C LYS A 131 3.16 9.80 -21.12
N ILE A 132 2.25 9.26 -20.32
CA ILE A 132 2.59 8.64 -19.03
C ILE A 132 3.10 7.23 -19.31
N VAL A 133 4.32 6.96 -18.87
CA VAL A 133 5.00 5.66 -19.00
C VAL A 133 5.16 5.03 -17.63
N PHE A 134 4.94 3.73 -17.53
CA PHE A 134 5.23 2.92 -16.36
C PHE A 134 6.52 2.13 -16.60
N GLU A 135 7.42 2.20 -15.64
CA GLU A 135 8.68 1.46 -15.64
C GLU A 135 8.53 0.12 -14.89
N HIS A 136 9.65 -0.55 -14.58
CA HIS A 136 9.64 -1.89 -13.96
C HIS A 136 9.79 -1.88 -12.42
N ASN A 137 9.71 -0.70 -11.77
CA ASN A 137 9.93 -0.54 -10.32
C ASN A 137 8.61 -0.52 -9.51
N CYS A 138 7.50 -1.01 -10.07
CA CYS A 138 6.20 -0.94 -9.41
C CYS A 138 6.20 -1.75 -8.10
N VAL A 139 5.72 -1.13 -7.02
CA VAL A 139 5.54 -1.75 -5.70
C VAL A 139 4.06 -2.06 -5.40
N ALA A 140 3.21 -2.09 -6.43
CA ALA A 140 1.79 -2.45 -6.35
C ALA A 140 0.96 -1.65 -5.32
N CYS A 141 1.37 -0.43 -4.97
CA CYS A 141 0.69 0.39 -3.95
C CYS A 141 -0.61 1.04 -4.42
N LEU A 142 -0.92 1.01 -5.71
CA LEU A 142 -2.09 1.61 -6.37
C LEU A 142 -2.26 3.13 -6.17
N GLY A 143 -1.27 3.83 -5.65
CA GLY A 143 -1.33 5.26 -5.38
C GLY A 143 -1.68 6.09 -6.62
N CYS A 144 -1.07 5.77 -7.77
CA CYS A 144 -1.35 6.40 -9.05
C CYS A 144 -2.78 6.14 -9.53
N TYR A 145 -3.26 4.90 -9.37
CA TYR A 145 -4.61 4.49 -9.75
C TYR A 145 -5.68 5.23 -8.96
N HIS A 146 -5.57 5.26 -7.63
CA HIS A 146 -6.58 5.88 -6.76
C HIS A 146 -6.59 7.41 -6.86
N ARG A 147 -5.42 8.03 -7.01
CA ARG A 147 -5.28 9.49 -6.98
C ARG A 147 -5.39 10.18 -8.33
N CYS A 148 -5.59 9.44 -9.43
CA CYS A 148 -5.81 10.05 -10.74
C CYS A 148 -7.14 10.81 -10.76
N PRO A 149 -7.15 12.16 -10.91
CA PRO A 149 -8.39 12.95 -10.85
C PRO A 149 -9.32 12.63 -12.02
N GLN A 150 -8.77 12.34 -13.18
CA GLN A 150 -9.52 11.97 -14.39
C GLN A 150 -9.87 10.48 -14.47
N LYS A 151 -9.46 9.70 -13.47
CA LYS A 151 -9.60 8.22 -13.51
C LYS A 151 -9.06 7.61 -14.81
N ALA A 152 -8.03 8.24 -15.39
CA ALA A 152 -7.46 7.86 -16.67
C ALA A 152 -6.61 6.59 -16.60
N ILE A 153 -6.07 6.25 -15.44
CA ILE A 153 -5.30 5.02 -15.24
C ILE A 153 -6.27 3.87 -15.02
N THR A 154 -6.18 2.83 -15.84
CA THR A 154 -7.00 1.62 -15.77
C THR A 154 -6.12 0.38 -15.59
N TYR A 155 -6.68 -0.72 -15.11
CA TYR A 155 -5.96 -1.99 -14.96
C TYR A 155 -6.45 -2.96 -16.03
N LEU A 156 -5.55 -3.48 -16.87
CA LEU A 156 -5.86 -4.31 -18.05
C LEU A 156 -6.90 -3.65 -18.97
N GLY A 157 -6.87 -2.32 -19.12
CA GLY A 157 -7.84 -1.56 -19.92
C GLY A 157 -9.28 -1.55 -19.38
N LYS A 158 -9.56 -2.27 -18.28
CA LYS A 158 -10.92 -2.39 -17.72
C LYS A 158 -11.27 -1.16 -16.89
N LYS A 159 -12.42 -0.56 -17.19
CA LYS A 159 -13.00 0.52 -16.39
C LYS A 159 -13.59 -0.09 -15.11
N LYS A 160 -12.98 0.16 -13.95
CA LYS A 160 -13.61 -0.11 -12.65
C LYS A 160 -14.09 1.18 -12.02
N LYS A 161 -15.30 1.15 -11.45
CA LYS A 161 -15.93 2.32 -10.82
C LYS A 161 -15.32 2.63 -9.47
N ASP A 162 -14.88 1.61 -8.73
CA ASP A 162 -14.52 1.71 -7.33
C ASP A 162 -13.04 2.03 -7.18
N ARG A 163 -12.77 3.25 -6.76
CA ARG A 163 -11.46 3.68 -6.30
C ARG A 163 -11.54 3.92 -4.81
N TYR A 164 -10.54 3.47 -4.09
CA TYR A 164 -10.44 3.81 -2.68
C TYR A 164 -10.22 5.32 -2.55
N ILE A 165 -11.17 5.99 -1.95
CA ILE A 165 -11.08 7.39 -1.55
C ILE A 165 -11.20 7.36 -0.03
N ASN A 166 -10.20 7.93 0.67
CA ASN A 166 -10.31 8.10 2.10
C ASN A 166 -11.54 8.97 2.39
N PRO A 167 -12.47 8.51 3.24
CA PRO A 167 -13.69 9.27 3.54
C PRO A 167 -13.44 10.54 4.38
N ASN A 168 -12.19 10.80 4.82
CA ASN A 168 -11.78 12.00 5.55
C ASN A 168 -10.99 12.95 4.64
#